data_c3360f3b80c9464f6dc9bee4a4eca472
#
_entry.id   c3360f3b80c9464f6dc9bee4a4eca472
#
_cell.length_a   1.000
_cell.length_b   1.000
_cell.length_c   1.000
_cell.angle_alpha   90.00
_cell.angle_beta   90.00
_cell.angle_gamma   90.00
#
_symmetry.space_group_name_H-M   'P 1'
#
loop_
_entity.id
_entity.type
_entity.pdbx_description
1 polymer ?
#
loop_
_entity_poly.entity_id
_entity_poly.type
_entity_poly.pdbx_seq_one_letter_code
_entity_poly.pdbx_strand_id
1 'polypeptide(L)'
;VCNEAALIAARRNKTEVDLDDFHYALDRVIGGLEKRNKLISPEEKEIIAHHEAGHAICGWYLEHASPLVKVTIVPRGIGTLGFAQYSPKEEYITRTEQLLDRMCMALGGRAAESVIYNKISTGAQSDLDHVTKMAYSMVSVYGLDEKVGNVSFYGMSQDQFSKPYSEDTATLIDDRVREIIDGQYERAQKMLKSHRAELEMLAKALLEKEVIHKADIERMIGPRPYQVKGTTAKDEETQTNPVDHEPKGIP
;
A
#
# COMPACT_ATOMS: atom_id res chain seq x y z
N VAL A 1 8.76 -17.13 4.47
CA VAL A 1 9.83 -16.12 4.41
C VAL A 1 11.18 -16.73 4.76
N CYS A 2 11.38 -17.36 5.94
CA CYS A 2 12.69 -17.91 6.38
C CYS A 2 13.32 -18.86 5.35
N ASN A 3 12.56 -19.83 4.85
CA ASN A 3 13.03 -20.77 3.82
C ASN A 3 13.48 -20.05 2.53
N GLU A 4 12.75 -19.03 2.12
CA GLU A 4 13.08 -18.21 0.95
C GLU A 4 14.34 -17.36 1.18
N ALA A 5 14.52 -16.79 2.38
CA ALA A 5 15.72 -16.05 2.75
C ALA A 5 16.95 -16.96 2.72
N ALA A 6 16.85 -18.19 3.24
CA ALA A 6 17.93 -19.17 3.16
C ALA A 6 18.30 -19.55 1.71
N LEU A 7 17.30 -19.72 0.84
CA LEU A 7 17.53 -19.97 -0.58
C LEU A 7 18.21 -18.79 -1.29
N ILE A 8 17.87 -17.55 -0.91
CA ILE A 8 18.49 -16.34 -1.46
C ILE A 8 19.95 -16.24 -1.00
N ALA A 9 20.24 -16.45 0.29
CA ALA A 9 21.60 -16.48 0.83
C ALA A 9 22.46 -17.55 0.12
N ALA A 10 21.92 -18.77 -0.04
CA ALA A 10 22.61 -19.87 -0.74
C ALA A 10 22.93 -19.51 -2.21
N ARG A 11 21.99 -18.89 -2.94
CA ARG A 11 22.21 -18.43 -4.33
C ARG A 11 23.28 -17.33 -4.44
N ARG A 12 23.49 -16.57 -3.36
CA ARG A 12 24.51 -15.52 -3.27
C ARG A 12 25.83 -16.04 -2.71
N ASN A 13 25.95 -17.37 -2.51
CA ASN A 13 27.11 -18.04 -1.92
C ASN A 13 27.47 -17.50 -0.53
N LYS A 14 26.47 -17.06 0.26
CA LYS A 14 26.64 -16.67 1.65
C LYS A 14 26.62 -17.90 2.55
N THR A 15 27.35 -17.83 3.67
CA THR A 15 27.37 -18.88 4.70
C THR A 15 26.31 -18.65 5.78
N GLU A 16 25.79 -17.43 5.88
CA GLU A 16 24.79 -17.01 6.86
C GLU A 16 23.68 -16.20 6.18
N VAL A 17 22.48 -16.19 6.79
CA VAL A 17 21.33 -15.40 6.34
C VAL A 17 21.36 -14.08 7.08
N ASP A 18 21.37 -12.96 6.36
CA ASP A 18 21.31 -11.62 6.93
C ASP A 18 19.93 -10.95 6.69
N LEU A 19 19.78 -9.74 7.24
CA LEU A 19 18.53 -8.97 7.15
C LEU A 19 18.15 -8.64 5.69
N ASP A 20 19.15 -8.42 4.83
CA ASP A 20 18.89 -8.13 3.41
C ASP A 20 18.27 -9.33 2.71
N ASP A 21 18.69 -10.57 3.03
CA ASP A 21 18.11 -11.77 2.46
C ASP A 21 16.65 -11.94 2.90
N PHE A 22 16.30 -11.53 4.14
CA PHE A 22 14.90 -11.46 4.58
C PHE A 22 14.10 -10.39 3.85
N HIS A 23 14.65 -9.23 3.60
CA HIS A 23 14.00 -8.19 2.81
C HIS A 23 13.70 -8.67 1.39
N TYR A 24 14.68 -9.31 0.73
CA TYR A 24 14.47 -9.89 -0.61
C TYR A 24 13.46 -11.04 -0.59
N ALA A 25 13.45 -11.85 0.47
CA ALA A 25 12.48 -12.92 0.63
C ALA A 25 11.04 -12.38 0.80
N LEU A 26 10.87 -11.32 1.59
CA LEU A 26 9.59 -10.63 1.73
C LEU A 26 9.12 -10.08 0.39
N ASP A 27 9.98 -9.40 -0.34
CA ASP A 27 9.66 -8.88 -1.67
C ASP A 27 9.21 -9.95 -2.63
N ARG A 28 9.87 -11.11 -2.60
CA ARG A 28 9.55 -12.24 -3.46
C ARG A 28 8.23 -12.90 -3.08
N VAL A 29 7.93 -12.99 -1.78
CA VAL A 29 6.68 -13.59 -1.27
C VAL A 29 5.50 -12.66 -1.56
N ILE A 30 5.66 -11.34 -1.41
CA ILE A 30 4.60 -10.35 -1.59
C ILE A 30 4.41 -10.00 -3.07
N GLY A 31 5.48 -9.62 -3.76
CA GLY A 31 5.44 -9.10 -5.13
C GLY A 31 5.74 -10.15 -6.21
N GLY A 32 6.17 -11.36 -5.84
CA GLY A 32 6.61 -12.39 -6.76
C GLY A 32 8.06 -12.21 -7.24
N LEU A 33 8.45 -13.00 -8.24
CA LEU A 33 9.80 -12.96 -8.83
C LEU A 33 10.04 -11.63 -9.55
N GLU A 34 11.22 -11.05 -9.33
CA GLU A 34 11.69 -9.90 -10.09
C GLU A 34 11.85 -10.24 -11.57
N LYS A 35 11.28 -9.40 -12.45
CA LYS A 35 11.35 -9.57 -13.91
C LYS A 35 12.35 -8.58 -14.51
N ARG A 36 13.63 -8.96 -14.50
CA ARG A 36 14.71 -8.13 -15.07
C ARG A 36 14.64 -7.93 -16.59
N ASN A 37 13.94 -8.84 -17.30
CA ASN A 37 13.88 -8.84 -18.76
C ASN A 37 12.61 -8.18 -19.32
N LYS A 38 11.77 -7.53 -18.48
CA LYS A 38 10.60 -6.82 -18.98
C LYS A 38 11.05 -5.47 -19.55
N LEU A 39 10.96 -5.33 -20.86
CA LEU A 39 11.19 -4.06 -21.54
C LEU A 39 9.97 -3.17 -21.27
N ILE A 40 10.16 -2.16 -20.43
CA ILE A 40 9.19 -1.10 -20.17
C ILE A 40 9.71 0.14 -20.89
N SER A 41 8.86 0.81 -21.67
CA SER A 41 9.27 2.05 -22.33
C SER A 41 9.57 3.14 -21.27
N PRO A 42 10.45 4.10 -21.58
CA PRO A 42 10.72 5.22 -20.67
C PRO A 42 9.46 5.98 -20.26
N GLU A 43 8.52 6.17 -21.20
CA GLU A 43 7.24 6.82 -20.96
C GLU A 43 6.37 6.03 -19.96
N GLU A 44 6.24 4.71 -20.15
CA GLU A 44 5.51 3.86 -19.19
C GLU A 44 6.18 3.84 -17.81
N LYS A 45 7.53 3.81 -17.76
CA LYS A 45 8.28 3.85 -16.50
C LYS A 45 8.02 5.15 -15.74
N GLU A 46 7.91 6.27 -16.44
CA GLU A 46 7.56 7.57 -15.86
C GLU A 46 6.13 7.58 -15.28
N ILE A 47 5.16 7.04 -16.03
CA ILE A 47 3.78 6.90 -15.55
C ILE A 47 3.72 6.05 -14.28
N ILE A 48 4.42 4.90 -14.27
CA ILE A 48 4.50 4.01 -13.10
C ILE A 48 5.12 4.75 -11.91
N ALA A 49 6.19 5.51 -12.11
CA ALA A 49 6.85 6.24 -11.04
C ALA A 49 5.92 7.28 -10.39
N HIS A 50 5.15 8.01 -11.18
CA HIS A 50 4.15 8.95 -10.65
C HIS A 50 2.99 8.23 -9.97
N HIS A 51 2.54 7.09 -10.49
CA HIS A 51 1.52 6.26 -9.89
C HIS A 51 1.93 5.79 -8.49
N GLU A 52 3.09 5.18 -8.36
CA GLU A 52 3.60 4.69 -7.06
C GLU A 52 3.91 5.85 -6.10
N ALA A 53 4.44 6.96 -6.61
CA ALA A 53 4.63 8.18 -5.80
C ALA A 53 3.29 8.73 -5.30
N GLY A 54 2.20 8.61 -6.08
CA GLY A 54 0.85 8.99 -5.68
C GLY A 54 0.35 8.21 -4.46
N HIS A 55 0.52 6.89 -4.46
CA HIS A 55 0.22 6.05 -3.30
C HIS A 55 1.07 6.46 -2.08
N ALA A 56 2.36 6.72 -2.30
CA ALA A 56 3.27 7.11 -1.24
C ALA A 56 2.90 8.44 -0.59
N ILE A 57 2.60 9.48 -1.38
CA ILE A 57 2.19 10.80 -0.89
C ILE A 57 0.87 10.68 -0.12
N CYS A 58 -0.15 10.02 -0.68
CA CYS A 58 -1.42 9.82 0.02
C CYS A 58 -1.19 9.07 1.35
N GLY A 59 -0.43 7.98 1.35
CA GLY A 59 -0.10 7.23 2.56
C GLY A 59 0.71 8.03 3.59
N TRP A 60 1.52 8.99 3.15
CA TRP A 60 2.33 9.85 4.03
C TRP A 60 1.49 10.88 4.78
N TYR A 61 0.55 11.51 4.08
CA TYR A 61 -0.26 12.61 4.61
C TYR A 61 -1.64 12.20 5.16
N LEU A 62 -2.00 10.90 5.12
CA LEU A 62 -3.21 10.39 5.74
C LEU A 62 -2.95 9.86 7.15
N GLU A 63 -3.80 10.23 8.10
CA GLU A 63 -3.64 9.90 9.51
C GLU A 63 -3.69 8.39 9.76
N HIS A 64 -4.68 7.73 9.16
CA HIS A 64 -4.94 6.32 9.43
C HIS A 64 -4.26 5.37 8.44
N ALA A 65 -3.53 5.88 7.45
CA ALA A 65 -2.74 5.05 6.56
C ALA A 65 -1.65 4.29 7.34
N SER A 66 -1.36 3.07 6.90
CA SER A 66 -0.27 2.29 7.47
C SER A 66 1.09 2.94 7.18
N PRO A 67 2.07 2.82 8.09
CA PRO A 67 3.39 3.38 7.85
C PRO A 67 4.03 2.81 6.59
N LEU A 68 4.52 3.69 5.74
CA LEU A 68 5.22 3.32 4.52
C LEU A 68 6.62 2.78 4.87
N VAL A 69 6.97 1.62 4.32
CA VAL A 69 8.29 0.99 4.47
C VAL A 69 9.18 1.34 3.29
N LYS A 70 8.68 1.12 2.08
CA LYS A 70 9.37 1.43 0.83
C LYS A 70 8.39 1.54 -0.34
N VAL A 71 8.85 2.16 -1.41
CA VAL A 71 8.18 2.22 -2.71
C VAL A 71 9.14 1.73 -3.78
N THR A 72 8.65 0.98 -4.74
CA THR A 72 9.47 0.44 -5.82
C THR A 72 8.72 0.42 -7.15
N ILE A 73 9.46 0.66 -8.23
CA ILE A 73 8.99 0.52 -9.60
C ILE A 73 9.67 -0.66 -10.31
N VAL A 74 10.32 -1.55 -9.56
CA VAL A 74 10.89 -2.79 -10.09
C VAL A 74 9.77 -3.78 -10.41
N PRO A 75 9.63 -4.22 -11.67
CA PRO A 75 8.55 -5.13 -12.07
C PRO A 75 8.69 -6.49 -11.41
N ARG A 76 7.58 -7.01 -10.86
CA ARG A 76 7.52 -8.31 -10.21
C ARG A 76 6.30 -9.11 -10.67
N GLY A 77 6.33 -10.41 -10.51
CA GLY A 77 5.20 -11.31 -10.71
C GLY A 77 4.46 -11.15 -12.04
N ILE A 78 3.18 -11.53 -12.06
CA ILE A 78 2.32 -11.38 -13.23
C ILE A 78 1.53 -10.08 -13.07
N GLY A 79 1.92 -9.03 -13.80
CA GLY A 79 1.17 -7.77 -13.88
C GLY A 79 1.58 -6.67 -12.89
N THR A 80 2.40 -6.94 -11.87
CA THR A 80 2.88 -5.92 -10.93
C THR A 80 4.04 -5.14 -11.55
N LEU A 81 3.84 -3.85 -11.83
CA LEU A 81 4.84 -2.94 -12.41
C LEU A 81 5.60 -2.14 -11.36
N GLY A 82 4.99 -1.94 -10.20
CA GLY A 82 5.53 -1.30 -9.02
C GLY A 82 4.68 -1.65 -7.80
N PHE A 83 5.10 -1.28 -6.62
CA PHE A 83 4.27 -1.35 -5.41
C PHE A 83 4.83 -0.49 -4.27
N ALA A 84 3.93 0.01 -3.44
CA ALA A 84 4.25 0.60 -2.15
C ALA A 84 4.03 -0.44 -1.04
N GLN A 85 5.06 -0.67 -0.23
CA GLN A 85 4.98 -1.59 0.90
C GLN A 85 4.70 -0.81 2.17
N TYR A 86 3.71 -1.26 2.93
CA TYR A 86 3.31 -0.68 4.21
C TYR A 86 3.51 -1.68 5.34
N SER A 87 3.85 -1.16 6.53
CA SER A 87 3.91 -1.98 7.74
C SER A 87 2.50 -2.35 8.18
N PRO A 88 2.18 -3.66 8.35
CA PRO A 88 0.87 -4.05 8.85
C PRO A 88 0.66 -3.51 10.26
N LYS A 89 -0.54 -3.01 10.53
CA LYS A 89 -1.00 -2.71 11.88
C LYS A 89 -1.83 -3.88 12.39
N GLU A 90 -1.62 -4.30 13.63
CA GLU A 90 -2.51 -5.25 14.29
C GLU A 90 -3.79 -4.51 14.72
N GLU A 91 -4.79 -4.53 13.86
CA GLU A 91 -6.09 -3.89 14.09
C GLU A 91 -7.18 -4.93 13.93
N TYR A 92 -7.92 -5.18 15.02
CA TYR A 92 -9.07 -6.12 15.04
C TYR A 92 -10.40 -5.42 14.71
N ILE A 93 -10.47 -4.10 14.93
CA ILE A 93 -11.65 -3.28 14.68
C ILE A 93 -11.22 -2.09 13.84
N THR A 94 -11.86 -1.91 12.68
CA THR A 94 -11.57 -0.80 11.76
C THR A 94 -12.75 0.18 11.73
N ARG A 95 -12.48 1.47 11.91
CA ARG A 95 -13.47 2.54 11.85
C ARG A 95 -13.66 3.04 10.42
N THR A 96 -14.76 3.74 10.18
CA THR A 96 -15.09 4.33 8.87
C THR A 96 -13.96 5.21 8.33
N GLU A 97 -13.38 6.08 9.16
CA GLU A 97 -12.30 7.00 8.76
C GLU A 97 -11.05 6.24 8.29
N GLN A 98 -10.75 5.11 8.94
CA GLN A 98 -9.61 4.27 8.57
C GLN A 98 -9.82 3.59 7.21
N LEU A 99 -11.05 3.14 6.93
CA LEU A 99 -11.40 2.56 5.62
C LEU A 99 -11.34 3.62 4.53
N LEU A 100 -11.86 4.82 4.78
CA LEU A 100 -11.81 5.94 3.84
C LEU A 100 -10.37 6.38 3.54
N ASP A 101 -9.49 6.44 4.55
CA ASP A 101 -8.07 6.73 4.34
C ASP A 101 -7.37 5.65 3.50
N ARG A 102 -7.69 4.37 3.73
CA ARG A 102 -7.17 3.26 2.91
C ARG A 102 -7.64 3.36 1.45
N MET A 103 -8.90 3.73 1.21
CA MET A 103 -9.41 3.96 -0.15
C MET A 103 -8.73 5.16 -0.82
N CYS A 104 -8.61 6.28 -0.11
CA CYS A 104 -7.93 7.47 -0.61
C CYS A 104 -6.48 7.16 -1.00
N MET A 105 -5.76 6.41 -0.16
CA MET A 105 -4.40 5.96 -0.44
C MET A 105 -4.35 5.04 -1.68
N ALA A 106 -5.24 4.07 -1.79
CA ALA A 106 -5.31 3.16 -2.93
C ALA A 106 -5.67 3.88 -4.24
N LEU A 107 -6.45 4.95 -4.18
CA LEU A 107 -6.77 5.79 -5.35
C LEU A 107 -5.65 6.78 -5.71
N GLY A 108 -4.62 6.89 -4.87
CA GLY A 108 -3.49 7.82 -5.02
C GLY A 108 -2.76 7.67 -6.34
N GLY A 109 -2.52 6.43 -6.81
CA GLY A 109 -1.86 6.17 -8.09
C GLY A 109 -2.64 6.74 -9.28
N ARG A 110 -3.93 6.38 -9.39
CA ARG A 110 -4.82 6.90 -10.45
C ARG A 110 -4.99 8.42 -10.37
N ALA A 111 -5.06 8.97 -9.15
CA ALA A 111 -5.16 10.41 -8.94
C ALA A 111 -3.88 11.13 -9.37
N ALA A 112 -2.70 10.55 -9.16
CA ALA A 112 -1.43 11.09 -9.62
C ALA A 112 -1.34 11.15 -11.16
N GLU A 113 -1.74 10.08 -11.85
CA GLU A 113 -1.83 10.09 -13.33
C GLU A 113 -2.72 11.23 -13.82
N SER A 114 -3.90 11.40 -13.22
CA SER A 114 -4.84 12.47 -13.56
C SER A 114 -4.26 13.86 -13.31
N VAL A 115 -3.58 14.08 -12.17
CA VAL A 115 -3.03 15.38 -11.77
C VAL A 115 -1.83 15.79 -12.62
N ILE A 116 -0.98 14.84 -13.01
CA ILE A 116 0.25 15.09 -13.75
C ILE A 116 0.00 15.14 -15.26
N TYR A 117 -0.70 14.14 -15.79
CA TYR A 117 -0.86 13.96 -17.25
C TYR A 117 -2.22 14.40 -17.78
N ASN A 118 -3.18 14.72 -16.92
CA ASN A 118 -4.59 14.93 -17.28
C ASN A 118 -5.18 13.73 -18.07
N LYS A 119 -4.66 12.55 -17.83
CA LYS A 119 -5.01 11.26 -18.44
C LYS A 119 -4.95 10.18 -17.37
N ILE A 120 -5.65 9.08 -17.62
CA ILE A 120 -5.67 7.91 -16.75
C ILE A 120 -5.37 6.66 -17.57
N SER A 121 -4.77 5.66 -16.94
CA SER A 121 -4.37 4.41 -17.58
C SER A 121 -5.10 3.19 -17.00
N THR A 122 -4.81 2.02 -17.55
CA THR A 122 -5.29 0.73 -17.01
C THR A 122 -4.49 0.27 -15.78
N GLY A 123 -3.41 0.97 -15.41
CA GLY A 123 -2.51 0.59 -14.31
C GLY A 123 -3.20 0.46 -12.96
N ALA A 124 -4.23 1.26 -12.72
CA ALA A 124 -5.00 1.26 -11.47
C ALA A 124 -6.07 0.14 -11.35
N GLN A 125 -6.04 -0.89 -12.20
CA GLN A 125 -7.08 -1.95 -12.18
C GLN A 125 -7.18 -2.63 -10.82
N SER A 126 -6.05 -3.02 -10.23
CA SER A 126 -5.98 -3.69 -8.94
C SER A 126 -6.48 -2.79 -7.80
N ASP A 127 -6.11 -1.52 -7.82
CA ASP A 127 -6.52 -0.53 -6.82
C ASP A 127 -8.02 -0.30 -6.87
N LEU A 128 -8.58 -0.16 -8.08
CA LEU A 128 -10.02 -0.01 -8.28
C LEU A 128 -10.80 -1.23 -7.81
N ASP A 129 -10.32 -2.45 -8.10
CA ASP A 129 -10.94 -3.69 -7.61
C ASP A 129 -10.95 -3.72 -6.08
N HIS A 130 -9.81 -3.39 -5.45
CA HIS A 130 -9.69 -3.33 -3.99
C HIS A 130 -10.62 -2.30 -3.37
N VAL A 131 -10.62 -1.07 -3.88
CA VAL A 131 -11.47 0.03 -3.41
C VAL A 131 -12.95 -0.29 -3.59
N THR A 132 -13.34 -0.86 -4.73
CA THR A 132 -14.71 -1.26 -4.99
C THR A 132 -15.20 -2.31 -3.99
N LYS A 133 -14.43 -3.36 -3.75
CA LYS A 133 -14.75 -4.39 -2.74
C LYS A 133 -14.87 -3.80 -1.34
N MET A 134 -13.99 -2.86 -0.99
CA MET A 134 -14.02 -2.18 0.31
C MET A 134 -15.28 -1.32 0.46
N ALA A 135 -15.65 -0.55 -0.57
CA ALA A 135 -16.85 0.29 -0.56
C ALA A 135 -18.13 -0.56 -0.47
N TYR A 136 -18.23 -1.63 -1.25
CA TYR A 136 -19.34 -2.57 -1.13
C TYR A 136 -19.44 -3.20 0.26
N SER A 137 -18.31 -3.57 0.87
CA SER A 137 -18.30 -4.11 2.23
C SER A 137 -18.75 -3.08 3.26
N MET A 138 -18.35 -1.82 3.13
CA MET A 138 -18.80 -0.74 4.02
C MET A 138 -20.31 -0.57 3.99
N VAL A 139 -20.88 -0.55 2.78
CA VAL A 139 -22.31 -0.27 2.55
C VAL A 139 -23.19 -1.48 2.84
N SER A 140 -22.81 -2.68 2.38
CA SER A 140 -23.68 -3.84 2.38
C SER A 140 -23.37 -4.90 3.44
N VAL A 141 -22.17 -4.87 4.04
CA VAL A 141 -21.73 -5.89 5.02
C VAL A 141 -21.62 -5.30 6.42
N TYR A 142 -20.95 -4.16 6.56
CA TYR A 142 -20.63 -3.59 7.87
C TYR A 142 -21.68 -2.61 8.39
N GLY A 143 -22.67 -2.20 7.57
CA GLY A 143 -23.68 -1.23 7.98
C GLY A 143 -23.10 0.14 8.33
N LEU A 144 -22.05 0.58 7.63
CA LEU A 144 -21.34 1.83 7.89
C LEU A 144 -21.85 2.99 7.03
N ASP A 145 -22.90 2.80 6.24
CA ASP A 145 -23.54 3.84 5.43
C ASP A 145 -24.85 4.30 6.06
N GLU A 146 -25.01 5.62 6.24
CA GLU A 146 -26.18 6.19 6.92
C GLU A 146 -27.48 6.02 6.12
N LYS A 147 -27.42 6.02 4.77
CA LYS A 147 -28.63 5.91 3.92
C LYS A 147 -29.14 4.48 3.83
N VAL A 148 -28.24 3.51 3.78
CA VAL A 148 -28.59 2.08 3.80
C VAL A 148 -28.93 1.63 5.22
N GLY A 149 -28.29 2.22 6.23
CA GLY A 149 -28.58 2.00 7.63
C GLY A 149 -27.83 0.84 8.27
N ASN A 150 -28.22 0.51 9.50
CA ASN A 150 -27.57 -0.52 10.34
C ASN A 150 -28.05 -1.93 9.92
N VAL A 151 -27.84 -2.30 8.67
CA VAL A 151 -28.20 -3.61 8.11
C VAL A 151 -26.96 -4.28 7.53
N SER A 152 -26.96 -5.62 7.57
CA SER A 152 -25.95 -6.44 6.92
C SER A 152 -26.61 -7.46 6.03
N PHE A 153 -26.23 -7.47 4.78
CA PHE A 153 -26.71 -8.46 3.79
C PHE A 153 -25.74 -9.64 3.65
N TYR A 154 -24.70 -9.69 4.51
CA TYR A 154 -23.72 -10.77 4.48
C TYR A 154 -24.34 -12.11 4.84
N GLY A 155 -24.14 -13.11 3.98
CA GLY A 155 -24.65 -14.49 4.22
C GLY A 155 -26.17 -14.66 4.13
N MET A 156 -26.94 -13.62 3.79
CA MET A 156 -28.41 -13.72 3.69
C MET A 156 -28.88 -14.39 2.41
N SER A 157 -28.07 -14.40 1.35
CA SER A 157 -28.41 -15.11 0.11
C SER A 157 -28.11 -16.60 0.29
N GLN A 158 -29.15 -17.46 0.29
CA GLN A 158 -29.01 -18.91 0.30
C GLN A 158 -28.66 -19.47 -1.08
N ASP A 159 -29.00 -18.74 -2.14
CA ASP A 159 -28.71 -19.07 -3.53
C ASP A 159 -27.77 -18.05 -4.15
N GLN A 160 -26.77 -18.52 -4.92
CA GLN A 160 -25.82 -17.63 -5.64
C GLN A 160 -26.50 -16.73 -6.70
N PHE A 161 -27.78 -16.94 -7.00
CA PHE A 161 -28.52 -16.27 -8.07
C PHE A 161 -29.54 -15.23 -7.59
N SER A 162 -29.77 -15.10 -6.28
CA SER A 162 -30.74 -14.14 -5.74
C SER A 162 -30.08 -13.12 -4.82
N LYS A 163 -30.38 -11.83 -5.05
CA LYS A 163 -30.00 -10.75 -4.12
C LYS A 163 -30.89 -10.83 -2.88
N PRO A 164 -30.39 -10.64 -1.66
CA PRO A 164 -31.19 -10.68 -0.43
C PRO A 164 -31.96 -9.37 -0.18
N TYR A 165 -32.09 -8.51 -1.17
CA TYR A 165 -32.74 -7.19 -1.09
C TYR A 165 -33.42 -6.81 -2.40
N SER A 166 -34.33 -5.81 -2.34
CA SER A 166 -35.06 -5.29 -3.49
C SER A 166 -34.18 -4.57 -4.52
N GLU A 167 -34.67 -4.37 -5.73
CA GLU A 167 -33.94 -3.61 -6.75
C GLU A 167 -33.72 -2.14 -6.33
N ASP A 168 -34.65 -1.53 -5.60
CA ASP A 168 -34.47 -0.18 -5.05
C ASP A 168 -33.28 -0.13 -4.07
N THR A 169 -33.17 -1.14 -3.20
CA THR A 169 -32.02 -1.27 -2.29
C THR A 169 -30.73 -1.53 -3.06
N ALA A 170 -30.77 -2.33 -4.14
CA ALA A 170 -29.61 -2.54 -5.00
C ALA A 170 -29.12 -1.23 -5.62
N THR A 171 -30.03 -0.45 -6.19
CA THR A 171 -29.73 0.86 -6.77
C THR A 171 -29.15 1.81 -5.72
N LEU A 172 -29.73 1.85 -4.52
CA LEU A 172 -29.19 2.66 -3.42
C LEU A 172 -27.77 2.23 -3.04
N ILE A 173 -27.49 0.93 -2.92
CA ILE A 173 -26.14 0.42 -2.62
C ILE A 173 -25.16 0.85 -3.72
N ASP A 174 -25.49 0.68 -4.99
CA ASP A 174 -24.63 1.04 -6.11
C ASP A 174 -24.33 2.55 -6.13
N ASP A 175 -25.32 3.39 -5.88
CA ASP A 175 -25.15 4.85 -5.81
C ASP A 175 -24.25 5.25 -4.63
N ARG A 176 -24.45 4.65 -3.44
CA ARG A 176 -23.62 4.93 -2.26
C ARG A 176 -22.18 4.48 -2.46
N VAL A 177 -21.96 3.31 -3.05
CA VAL A 177 -20.61 2.81 -3.39
C VAL A 177 -19.90 3.80 -4.31
N ARG A 178 -20.58 4.28 -5.36
CA ARG A 178 -20.04 5.27 -6.28
C ARG A 178 -19.71 6.58 -5.57
N GLU A 179 -20.64 7.13 -4.80
CA GLU A 179 -20.43 8.38 -4.04
C GLU A 179 -19.21 8.29 -3.09
N ILE A 180 -19.03 7.16 -2.39
CA ILE A 180 -17.88 6.94 -1.50
C ILE A 180 -16.58 6.93 -2.30
N ILE A 181 -16.51 6.18 -3.39
CA ILE A 181 -15.30 6.06 -4.23
C ILE A 181 -14.94 7.42 -4.84
N ASP A 182 -15.92 8.11 -5.44
CA ASP A 182 -15.71 9.40 -6.08
C ASP A 182 -15.22 10.44 -5.05
N GLY A 183 -15.82 10.46 -3.85
CA GLY A 183 -15.40 11.34 -2.76
C GLY A 183 -13.94 11.10 -2.32
N GLN A 184 -13.50 9.83 -2.26
CA GLN A 184 -12.11 9.53 -1.92
C GLN A 184 -11.15 9.82 -3.08
N TYR A 185 -11.58 9.66 -4.32
CA TYR A 185 -10.80 10.03 -5.50
C TYR A 185 -10.58 11.54 -5.58
N GLU A 186 -11.61 12.35 -5.37
CA GLU A 186 -11.50 13.81 -5.30
C GLU A 186 -10.58 14.25 -4.14
N ARG A 187 -10.68 13.59 -2.98
CA ARG A 187 -9.80 13.83 -1.82
C ARG A 187 -8.34 13.55 -2.17
N ALA A 188 -8.05 12.43 -2.84
CA ALA A 188 -6.71 12.09 -3.32
C ALA A 188 -6.18 13.12 -4.32
N GLN A 189 -6.98 13.50 -5.32
CA GLN A 189 -6.59 14.54 -6.28
C GLN A 189 -6.30 15.89 -5.61
N LYS A 190 -7.11 16.31 -4.65
CA LYS A 190 -6.91 17.57 -3.92
C LYS A 190 -5.60 17.52 -3.12
N MET A 191 -5.34 16.41 -2.44
CA MET A 191 -4.11 16.19 -1.69
C MET A 191 -2.88 16.23 -2.61
N LEU A 192 -2.91 15.51 -3.72
CA LEU A 192 -1.79 15.48 -4.66
C LEU A 192 -1.55 16.81 -5.38
N LYS A 193 -2.60 17.60 -5.62
CA LYS A 193 -2.45 18.97 -6.13
C LYS A 193 -1.75 19.88 -5.12
N SER A 194 -2.06 19.76 -3.81
CA SER A 194 -1.40 20.56 -2.77
C SER A 194 0.05 20.11 -2.49
N HIS A 195 0.38 18.85 -2.78
CA HIS A 195 1.72 18.27 -2.59
C HIS A 195 2.38 17.89 -3.92
N ARG A 196 2.10 18.69 -4.97
CA ARG A 196 2.59 18.39 -6.33
C ARG A 196 4.13 18.36 -6.42
N ALA A 197 4.81 19.28 -5.75
CA ALA A 197 6.27 19.32 -5.77
C ALA A 197 6.89 18.07 -5.14
N GLU A 198 6.33 17.59 -4.03
CA GLU A 198 6.76 16.38 -3.37
C GLU A 198 6.45 15.13 -4.22
N LEU A 199 5.31 15.09 -4.90
CA LEU A 199 4.94 14.02 -5.83
C LEU A 199 5.97 13.91 -6.97
N GLU A 200 6.29 15.02 -7.64
CA GLU A 200 7.27 15.06 -8.72
C GLU A 200 8.69 14.70 -8.22
N MET A 201 9.05 15.12 -7.00
CA MET A 201 10.33 14.79 -6.38
C MET A 201 10.45 13.28 -6.11
N LEU A 202 9.42 12.64 -5.55
CA LEU A 202 9.41 11.20 -5.28
C LEU A 202 9.41 10.39 -6.58
N ALA A 203 8.62 10.80 -7.59
CA ALA A 203 8.60 10.13 -8.89
C ALA A 203 9.99 10.18 -9.56
N LYS A 204 10.66 11.33 -9.52
CA LYS A 204 12.04 11.46 -10.02
C LYS A 204 13.02 10.55 -9.27
N ALA A 205 12.95 10.51 -7.96
CA ALA A 205 13.80 9.64 -7.15
C ALA A 205 13.55 8.14 -7.47
N LEU A 206 12.29 7.75 -7.73
CA LEU A 206 11.95 6.39 -8.18
C LEU A 206 12.53 6.07 -9.55
N LEU A 207 12.53 7.02 -10.49
CA LEU A 207 13.15 6.82 -11.81
C LEU A 207 14.67 6.62 -11.72
N GLU A 208 15.33 7.32 -10.79
CA GLU A 208 16.78 7.24 -10.59
C GLU A 208 17.21 5.98 -9.79
N LYS A 209 16.50 5.66 -8.70
CA LYS A 209 16.91 4.62 -7.74
C LYS A 209 16.11 3.32 -7.86
N GLU A 210 14.96 3.34 -8.54
CA GLU A 210 13.97 2.25 -8.68
C GLU A 210 13.34 1.79 -7.35
N VAL A 211 13.99 2.02 -6.22
CA VAL A 211 13.52 1.73 -4.86
C VAL A 211 13.85 2.91 -3.96
N ILE A 212 12.88 3.40 -3.20
CA ILE A 212 13.07 4.41 -2.16
C ILE A 212 12.51 3.88 -0.83
N HIS A 213 13.23 4.09 0.25
CA HIS A 213 12.86 3.67 1.59
C HIS A 213 12.27 4.82 2.41
N LYS A 214 11.61 4.50 3.51
CA LYS A 214 11.02 5.48 4.44
C LYS A 214 12.02 6.61 4.78
N ALA A 215 13.27 6.27 5.10
CA ALA A 215 14.32 7.24 5.45
C ALA A 215 14.67 8.20 4.30
N ASP A 216 14.60 7.74 3.04
CA ASP A 216 14.78 8.60 1.88
C ASP A 216 13.62 9.58 1.73
N ILE A 217 12.39 9.10 1.93
CA ILE A 217 11.18 9.91 1.87
C ILE A 217 11.19 10.99 2.95
N GLU A 218 11.52 10.63 4.19
CA GLU A 218 11.66 11.59 5.30
C GLU A 218 12.69 12.70 5.02
N ARG A 219 13.80 12.35 4.35
CA ARG A 219 14.81 13.34 3.94
C ARG A 219 14.33 14.27 2.84
N MET A 220 13.45 13.79 1.94
CA MET A 220 12.96 14.55 0.79
C MET A 220 11.78 15.46 1.12
N ILE A 221 10.81 14.94 1.87
CA ILE A 221 9.53 15.64 2.11
C ILE A 221 9.24 15.90 3.60
N GLY A 222 10.21 15.62 4.47
CA GLY A 222 10.08 15.80 5.92
C GLY A 222 9.41 14.63 6.64
N PRO A 223 9.34 14.70 7.98
CA PRO A 223 8.76 13.63 8.79
C PRO A 223 7.26 13.49 8.53
N ARG A 224 6.75 12.26 8.66
CA ARG A 224 5.32 11.99 8.56
C ARG A 224 4.55 12.81 9.60
N PRO A 225 3.48 13.55 9.21
CA PRO A 225 2.73 14.40 10.14
C PRO A 225 2.04 13.64 11.28
N TYR A 226 1.69 12.38 11.03
CA TYR A 226 0.98 11.53 11.98
C TYR A 226 1.88 10.40 12.47
N GLN A 227 2.19 10.40 13.78
CA GLN A 227 2.93 9.31 14.42
C GLN A 227 2.00 8.13 14.72
N VAL A 228 2.48 6.92 14.51
CA VAL A 228 1.77 5.71 14.93
C VAL A 228 1.82 5.65 16.45
N LYS A 229 0.67 5.83 17.11
CA LYS A 229 0.56 5.61 18.55
C LYS A 229 0.87 4.13 18.84
N GLY A 230 2.04 3.84 19.38
CA GLY A 230 2.43 2.47 19.77
C GLY A 230 3.88 2.08 19.54
N THR A 231 4.63 2.79 18.69
CA THR A 231 6.08 2.57 18.57
C THR A 231 6.79 3.52 19.54
N THR A 232 6.91 3.11 20.80
CA THR A 232 7.81 3.81 21.74
C THR A 232 9.25 3.49 21.32
N ALA A 233 10.12 4.50 21.40
CA ALA A 233 11.55 4.48 21.07
C ALA A 233 12.40 3.44 21.85
N LYS A 234 11.80 2.38 22.38
CA LYS A 234 12.47 1.29 23.07
C LYS A 234 12.97 0.18 22.16
N ASP A 235 12.50 0.13 20.91
CA ASP A 235 12.87 -0.95 19.99
C ASP A 235 14.11 -0.61 19.14
N GLU A 236 14.60 0.64 19.17
CA GLU A 236 15.81 1.06 18.43
C GLU A 236 17.11 0.94 19.26
N GLU A 237 17.05 0.86 20.59
CA GLU A 237 18.26 0.78 21.45
C GLU A 237 18.77 -0.64 21.72
N THR A 238 18.07 -1.68 21.28
CA THR A 238 18.48 -3.08 21.58
C THR A 238 19.43 -3.70 20.54
N GLN A 239 19.88 -2.93 19.53
CA GLN A 239 20.74 -3.45 18.46
C GLN A 239 22.23 -3.06 18.58
N THR A 240 22.69 -2.45 19.67
CA THR A 240 24.11 -2.14 19.87
C THR A 240 24.60 -2.57 21.24
N ASN A 241 24.69 -3.86 21.49
CA ASN A 241 25.60 -4.40 22.50
C ASN A 241 26.29 -5.64 21.95
N PRO A 242 27.62 -5.62 21.75
CA PRO A 242 28.40 -6.81 21.48
C PRO A 242 28.43 -7.67 22.74
N VAL A 243 27.98 -8.89 22.65
CA VAL A 243 28.10 -9.89 23.72
C VAL A 243 29.52 -10.38 23.74
N ASP A 244 30.31 -9.92 24.73
CA ASP A 244 31.59 -10.50 25.10
C ASP A 244 31.36 -11.92 25.61
N HIS A 245 31.70 -12.92 24.84
CA HIS A 245 31.82 -14.30 25.25
C HIS A 245 33.23 -14.58 25.77
N GLU A 246 33.44 -14.46 27.07
CA GLU A 246 34.56 -15.17 27.74
C GLU A 246 34.22 -16.66 27.90
N PRO A 247 35.11 -17.59 27.53
CA PRO A 247 34.88 -19.01 27.73
C PRO A 247 35.23 -19.36 29.21
N LYS A 248 34.19 -19.71 30.00
CA LYS A 248 34.40 -20.34 31.31
C LYS A 248 34.83 -21.79 31.10
N GLY A 249 36.04 -22.10 31.52
CA GLY A 249 36.58 -23.46 31.60
C GLY A 249 35.79 -24.35 32.55
N ILE A 250 35.68 -25.60 32.18
CA ILE A 250 35.07 -26.69 32.94
C ILE A 250 36.22 -27.45 33.62
N PRO A 251 36.07 -27.81 34.93
CA PRO A 251 37.02 -28.64 35.63
C PRO A 251 37.03 -30.11 35.20
#